data_b72997e05762f0bdcf383f56b5148ab8
#
_entry.id   b72997e05762f0bdcf383f56b5148ab8
#
_cell.length_a   1.000
_cell.length_b   1.000
_cell.length_c   1.000
_cell.angle_alpha   90.00
_cell.angle_beta   90.00
_cell.angle_gamma   90.00
#
_symmetry.space_group_name_H-M   'P 1'
#
loop_
_entity.id
_entity.type
_entity.pdbx_description
1 polymer ?
#
loop_
_entity_poly.entity_id
_entity_poly.type
_entity_poly.pdbx_seq_one_letter_code
_entity_poly.pdbx_strand_id
1 'polypeptide(L)'
;VAAEDFMTGVGRNCMEKGELLKMIKLPAPAAKTSDAYLRFIPRTEMDIAVAGAGVSVTLDDAGTCIAARVAIGAVAPTVLLVGAAADALIGTPLDDDALQAAAAAASAASSPITDRRCTAEYRRQIVGVLVKRAARIAATRAKGN
;
A
#
# COMPACT_ATOMS: atom_id res chain seq x y z
N VAL A 1 -2.26 19.76 0.19
CA VAL A 1 -2.04 18.74 1.24
C VAL A 1 -1.58 17.46 0.57
N ALA A 2 -0.59 16.75 1.11
CA ALA A 2 -0.22 15.43 0.62
C ALA A 2 -1.34 14.41 0.91
N ALA A 3 -1.46 13.38 0.08
CA ALA A 3 -2.55 12.39 0.22
C ALA A 3 -2.49 11.65 1.57
N GLU A 4 -1.29 11.37 2.06
CA GLU A 4 -1.03 10.74 3.36
C GLU A 4 -1.48 11.59 4.55
N ASP A 5 -1.50 12.92 4.42
CA ASP A 5 -1.87 13.88 5.47
C ASP A 5 -3.34 14.29 5.41
N PHE A 6 -4.07 13.85 4.37
CA PHE A 6 -5.46 14.26 4.19
C PHE A 6 -6.39 13.65 5.25
N MET A 7 -6.23 12.36 5.57
CA MET A 7 -7.04 11.67 6.57
C MET A 7 -6.39 11.80 7.96
N THR A 8 -7.03 12.52 8.86
CA THR A 8 -6.53 12.80 10.21
C THR A 8 -7.06 11.84 11.29
N GLY A 9 -7.96 10.94 10.92
CA GLY A 9 -8.55 9.94 11.83
C GLY A 9 -9.77 9.26 11.22
N VAL A 10 -10.41 8.39 11.97
CA VAL A 10 -11.63 7.70 11.51
C VAL A 10 -12.74 8.72 11.25
N GLY A 11 -13.19 8.82 10.00
CA GLY A 11 -14.21 9.76 9.57
C GLY A 11 -13.81 11.23 9.68
N ARG A 12 -12.50 11.52 9.78
CA ARG A 12 -11.96 12.89 9.87
C ARG A 12 -10.92 13.13 8.79
N ASN A 13 -10.87 14.36 8.32
CA ASN A 13 -9.88 14.84 7.36
C ASN A 13 -9.36 16.22 7.77
N CYS A 14 -8.39 16.75 7.03
CA CYS A 14 -7.76 18.03 7.31
C CYS A 14 -8.56 19.26 6.82
N MET A 15 -9.72 19.07 6.19
CA MET A 15 -10.53 20.19 5.67
C MET A 15 -11.19 20.98 6.80
N GLU A 16 -11.23 22.28 6.68
CA GLU A 16 -11.97 23.19 7.57
C GLU A 16 -13.44 23.31 7.14
N LYS A 17 -14.25 23.86 8.01
CA LYS A 17 -15.67 24.09 7.71
C LYS A 17 -15.83 25.04 6.52
N GLY A 18 -16.52 24.58 5.48
CA GLY A 18 -16.74 25.33 4.26
C GLY A 18 -15.76 25.04 3.13
N GLU A 19 -14.74 24.21 3.37
CA GLU A 19 -13.84 23.75 2.34
C GLU A 19 -14.42 22.60 1.52
N LEU A 20 -14.00 22.51 0.26
CA LEU A 20 -14.37 21.47 -0.68
C LEU A 20 -13.09 20.86 -1.30
N LEU A 21 -13.05 19.53 -1.41
CA LEU A 21 -12.02 18.87 -2.21
C LEU A 21 -12.25 19.16 -3.69
N LYS A 22 -11.44 20.08 -4.26
CA LYS A 22 -11.57 20.55 -5.64
C LYS A 22 -10.96 19.58 -6.65
N MET A 23 -9.80 19.00 -6.35
CA MET A 23 -9.08 18.09 -7.26
C MET A 23 -8.08 17.22 -6.52
N ILE A 24 -7.75 16.10 -7.15
CA ILE A 24 -6.60 15.26 -6.79
C ILE A 24 -5.60 15.36 -7.93
N LYS A 25 -4.34 15.72 -7.63
CA LYS A 25 -3.25 15.78 -8.61
C LYS A 25 -2.43 14.49 -8.51
N LEU A 26 -2.39 13.74 -9.61
CA LEU A 26 -1.52 12.61 -9.77
C LEU A 26 -0.27 13.06 -10.55
N PRO A 27 0.95 12.93 -10.02
CA PRO A 27 2.15 13.22 -10.78
C PRO A 27 2.30 12.22 -11.93
N ALA A 28 2.89 12.66 -13.03
CA ALA A 28 3.26 11.73 -14.10
C ALA A 28 4.28 10.71 -13.56
N PRO A 29 4.10 9.42 -13.84
CA PRO A 29 5.06 8.41 -13.41
C PRO A 29 6.41 8.62 -14.13
N ALA A 30 7.52 8.37 -13.43
CA ALA A 30 8.83 8.29 -14.07
C ALA A 30 8.91 7.03 -14.97
N ALA A 31 9.89 7.01 -15.87
CA ALA A 31 10.16 5.81 -16.66
C ALA A 31 10.39 4.60 -15.73
N LYS A 32 10.02 3.40 -16.18
CA LYS A 32 10.13 2.15 -15.40
C LYS A 32 9.48 2.22 -14.01
N THR A 33 8.47 3.07 -13.86
CA THR A 33 7.63 3.14 -12.66
C THR A 33 6.29 2.47 -12.95
N SER A 34 5.87 1.62 -12.02
CA SER A 34 4.51 1.07 -12.06
C SER A 34 4.00 0.79 -10.66
N ASP A 35 2.70 0.56 -10.56
CA ASP A 35 2.04 0.27 -9.31
C ASP A 35 1.07 -0.92 -9.42
N ALA A 36 0.61 -1.37 -8.26
CA ALA A 36 -0.52 -2.27 -8.14
C ALA A 36 -1.24 -2.02 -6.82
N TYR A 37 -2.56 -2.13 -6.86
CA TYR A 37 -3.42 -2.14 -5.68
C TYR A 37 -4.19 -3.45 -5.61
N LEU A 38 -4.17 -4.09 -4.45
CA LEU A 38 -4.94 -5.28 -4.14
C LEU A 38 -5.81 -5.05 -2.91
N ARG A 39 -7.04 -5.51 -3.00
CA ARG A 39 -8.00 -5.46 -1.91
C ARG A 39 -8.55 -6.86 -1.63
N PHE A 40 -8.56 -7.28 -0.38
CA PHE A 40 -9.24 -8.49 0.05
C PHE A 40 -10.60 -8.13 0.63
N ILE A 41 -11.64 -8.77 0.08
CA ILE A 41 -13.04 -8.64 0.48
C ILE A 41 -13.68 -10.04 0.53
N PRO A 42 -14.66 -10.27 1.42
CA PRO A 42 -15.32 -11.59 1.53
C PRO A 42 -16.15 -11.98 0.30
N ARG A 43 -16.62 -11.03 -0.46
CA ARG A 43 -17.40 -11.23 -1.70
C ARG A 43 -16.95 -10.23 -2.77
N THR A 44 -17.32 -10.51 -4.04
CA THR A 44 -16.80 -9.77 -5.20
C THR A 44 -17.17 -8.32 -5.25
N GLU A 45 -18.33 -7.93 -4.73
CA GLU A 45 -18.84 -6.56 -4.82
C GLU A 45 -19.53 -6.13 -3.51
N MET A 46 -19.69 -4.83 -3.34
CA MET A 46 -20.46 -4.17 -2.27
C MET A 46 -20.09 -4.66 -0.88
N ASP A 47 -18.80 -4.80 -0.61
CA ASP A 47 -18.31 -5.20 0.71
C ASP A 47 -17.17 -4.32 1.20
N ILE A 48 -17.04 -4.27 2.53
CA ILE A 48 -15.98 -3.52 3.19
C ILE A 48 -14.69 -4.34 3.12
N ALA A 49 -13.58 -3.67 2.78
CA ALA A 49 -12.28 -4.31 2.72
C ALA A 49 -11.87 -4.90 4.08
N VAL A 50 -11.40 -6.13 4.06
CA VAL A 50 -10.71 -6.79 5.17
C VAL A 50 -9.29 -6.24 5.32
N ALA A 51 -8.60 -6.10 4.21
CA ALA A 51 -7.29 -5.48 4.07
C ALA A 51 -7.10 -4.95 2.64
N GLY A 52 -6.26 -3.95 2.48
CA GLY A 52 -5.83 -3.43 1.19
C GLY A 52 -4.35 -3.10 1.20
N ALA A 53 -3.68 -3.22 0.07
CA ALA A 53 -2.29 -2.83 -0.10
C ALA A 53 -2.08 -2.22 -1.48
N GLY A 54 -1.43 -1.06 -1.52
CA GLY A 54 -0.93 -0.39 -2.72
C GLY A 54 0.59 -0.34 -2.69
N VAL A 55 1.23 -0.75 -3.77
CA VAL A 55 2.69 -0.68 -3.91
C VAL A 55 3.03 -0.04 -5.23
N SER A 56 3.89 0.98 -5.19
CA SER A 56 4.51 1.57 -6.36
C SER A 56 6.01 1.34 -6.31
N VAL A 57 6.64 0.98 -7.42
CA VAL A 57 8.08 0.79 -7.54
C VAL A 57 8.61 1.46 -8.80
N THR A 58 9.84 1.96 -8.72
CA THR A 58 10.63 2.46 -9.86
C THR A 58 11.89 1.61 -9.95
N LEU A 59 12.19 1.13 -11.16
CA LEU A 59 13.36 0.31 -11.41
C LEU A 59 14.42 1.10 -12.19
N ASP A 60 15.68 0.78 -11.98
CA ASP A 60 16.77 1.19 -12.86
C ASP A 60 16.89 0.27 -14.09
N ASP A 61 17.92 0.52 -14.92
CA ASP A 61 18.16 -0.27 -16.15
C ASP A 61 18.60 -1.71 -15.85
N ALA A 62 19.17 -1.96 -14.67
CA ALA A 62 19.55 -3.29 -14.21
C ALA A 62 18.37 -4.08 -13.58
N GLY A 63 17.23 -3.42 -13.39
CA GLY A 63 16.05 -4.02 -12.75
C GLY A 63 16.07 -3.92 -11.22
N THR A 64 16.98 -3.12 -10.64
CA THR A 64 17.04 -2.84 -9.21
C THR A 64 15.99 -1.79 -8.84
N CYS A 65 15.30 -1.96 -7.74
CA CYS A 65 14.34 -0.99 -7.22
C CYS A 65 15.08 0.24 -6.66
N ILE A 66 14.89 1.39 -7.29
CA ILE A 66 15.51 2.66 -6.86
C ILE A 66 14.56 3.55 -6.07
N ALA A 67 13.26 3.29 -6.15
CA ALA A 67 12.24 3.97 -5.34
C ALA A 67 11.04 3.06 -5.12
N ALA A 68 10.46 3.12 -3.95
CA ALA A 68 9.24 2.39 -3.61
C ALA A 68 8.34 3.20 -2.69
N ARG A 69 7.03 2.97 -2.79
CA ARG A 69 6.02 3.42 -1.84
C ARG A 69 5.11 2.26 -1.53
N VAL A 70 4.85 2.02 -0.25
CA VAL A 70 3.97 0.95 0.22
C VAL A 70 2.91 1.56 1.12
N ALA A 71 1.65 1.42 0.73
CA ALA A 71 0.51 1.88 1.52
C ALA A 71 -0.39 0.70 1.88
N ILE A 72 -0.92 0.71 3.11
CA ILE A 72 -1.86 -0.29 3.60
C ILE A 72 -3.15 0.37 4.08
N GLY A 73 -4.29 -0.28 3.82
CA GLY A 73 -5.61 0.22 4.17
C GLY A 73 -6.48 -0.85 4.83
N ALA A 74 -7.52 -0.42 5.52
CA ALA A 74 -8.46 -1.25 6.29
C ALA A 74 -7.83 -2.04 7.46
N VAL A 75 -6.58 -1.76 7.80
CA VAL A 75 -5.81 -2.43 8.85
C VAL A 75 -5.23 -1.47 9.89
N ALA A 76 -5.74 -0.25 9.93
CA ALA A 76 -5.45 0.80 10.90
C ALA A 76 -6.60 1.82 10.90
N PRO A 77 -6.66 2.80 11.82
CA PRO A 77 -7.68 3.86 11.81
C PRO A 77 -7.71 4.69 10.52
N THR A 78 -6.56 4.86 9.86
CA THR A 78 -6.40 5.52 8.55
C THR A 78 -5.58 4.65 7.62
N VAL A 79 -5.46 5.05 6.34
CA VAL A 79 -4.46 4.49 5.43
C VAL A 79 -3.07 4.86 5.94
N LEU A 80 -2.16 3.89 5.99
CA LEU A 80 -0.78 4.10 6.40
C LEU A 80 0.16 4.01 5.21
N LEU A 81 1.06 4.97 5.09
CA LEU A 81 2.25 4.87 4.26
C LEU A 81 3.37 4.23 5.10
N VAL A 82 3.84 3.04 4.70
CA VAL A 82 4.78 2.24 5.50
C VAL A 82 6.18 2.38 4.94
N GLY A 83 6.95 3.36 5.47
CA GLY A 83 8.32 3.63 5.05
C GLY A 83 9.22 2.39 5.18
N ALA A 84 9.20 1.69 6.31
CA ALA A 84 10.00 0.50 6.52
C ALA A 84 9.75 -0.63 5.49
N ALA A 85 8.51 -0.73 4.96
CA ALA A 85 8.22 -1.68 3.89
C ALA A 85 8.77 -1.21 2.53
N ALA A 86 8.79 0.10 2.27
CA ALA A 86 9.41 0.67 1.09
C ALA A 86 10.94 0.51 1.13
N ASP A 87 11.56 0.80 2.27
CA ASP A 87 13.00 0.67 2.51
C ASP A 87 13.49 -0.77 2.29
N ALA A 88 12.68 -1.77 2.66
CA ALA A 88 12.99 -3.18 2.42
C ALA A 88 13.02 -3.57 0.92
N LEU A 89 12.40 -2.79 0.05
CA LEU A 89 12.39 -3.01 -1.40
C LEU A 89 13.50 -2.25 -2.12
N ILE A 90 13.85 -1.05 -1.65
CA ILE A 90 14.84 -0.18 -2.29
C ILE A 90 16.23 -0.80 -2.24
N GLY A 91 16.96 -0.74 -3.35
CA GLY A 91 18.30 -1.32 -3.53
C GLY A 91 18.29 -2.82 -3.81
N THR A 92 17.14 -3.45 -3.99
CA THR A 92 17.00 -4.90 -4.24
C THR A 92 16.45 -5.19 -5.64
N PRO A 93 16.64 -6.41 -6.17
CA PRO A 93 16.01 -6.85 -7.42
C PRO A 93 14.55 -7.27 -7.24
N LEU A 94 13.95 -6.96 -6.09
CA LEU A 94 12.60 -7.37 -5.68
C LEU A 94 12.43 -8.90 -5.65
N ASP A 95 13.45 -9.59 -5.13
CA ASP A 95 13.44 -11.03 -4.90
C ASP A 95 12.50 -11.42 -3.74
N ASP A 96 12.39 -12.70 -3.49
CA ASP A 96 11.47 -13.23 -2.47
C ASP A 96 11.83 -12.77 -1.05
N ASP A 97 13.10 -12.58 -0.75
CA ASP A 97 13.56 -12.13 0.57
C ASP A 97 13.20 -10.67 0.82
N ALA A 98 13.44 -9.79 -0.15
CA ALA A 98 13.04 -8.38 -0.10
C ALA A 98 11.50 -8.25 0.01
N LEU A 99 10.77 -9.01 -0.79
CA LEU A 99 9.31 -9.02 -0.76
C LEU A 99 8.76 -9.55 0.58
N GLN A 100 9.42 -10.53 1.19
CA GLN A 100 9.05 -11.06 2.50
C GLN A 100 9.35 -10.07 3.62
N ALA A 101 10.48 -9.36 3.54
CA ALA A 101 10.83 -8.28 4.49
C ALA A 101 9.82 -7.13 4.42
N ALA A 102 9.44 -6.70 3.23
CA ALA A 102 8.41 -5.67 3.05
C ALA A 102 7.04 -6.11 3.59
N ALA A 103 6.65 -7.37 3.36
CA ALA A 103 5.42 -7.94 3.90
C ALA A 103 5.42 -7.97 5.43
N ALA A 104 6.54 -8.36 6.04
CA ALA A 104 6.70 -8.38 7.50
C ALA A 104 6.62 -6.97 8.11
N ALA A 105 7.29 -5.98 7.47
CA ALA A 105 7.23 -4.58 7.89
C ALA A 105 5.81 -4.01 7.82
N ALA A 106 5.07 -4.31 6.75
CA ALA A 106 3.67 -3.89 6.58
C ALA A 106 2.74 -4.54 7.63
N SER A 107 2.94 -5.83 7.90
CA SER A 107 2.20 -6.55 8.95
C SER A 107 2.46 -5.93 10.34
N ALA A 108 3.72 -5.62 10.64
CA ALA A 108 4.12 -5.02 11.91
C ALA A 108 3.55 -3.60 12.11
N ALA A 109 3.48 -2.80 11.04
CA ALA A 109 2.91 -1.45 11.08
C ALA A 109 1.39 -1.44 11.25
N SER A 110 0.70 -2.54 10.95
CA SER A 110 -0.75 -2.61 11.00
C SER A 110 -1.30 -2.69 12.44
N SER A 111 -2.44 -2.06 12.68
CA SER A 111 -3.18 -2.08 13.95
C SER A 111 -4.67 -2.32 13.72
N PRO A 112 -5.05 -3.46 13.12
CA PRO A 112 -6.44 -3.74 12.77
C PRO A 112 -7.31 -4.07 13.98
N ILE A 113 -8.62 -3.89 13.80
CA ILE A 113 -9.63 -4.35 14.75
C ILE A 113 -10.13 -5.75 14.42
N THR A 114 -10.66 -6.44 15.40
CA THR A 114 -11.51 -7.63 15.21
C THR A 114 -12.96 -7.20 15.06
N ASP A 115 -13.62 -7.69 14.02
CA ASP A 115 -15.04 -7.45 13.76
C ASP A 115 -15.73 -8.73 13.23
N ARG A 116 -16.99 -8.59 12.77
CA ARG A 116 -17.74 -9.72 12.21
C ARG A 116 -17.15 -10.33 10.94
N ARG A 117 -16.22 -9.61 10.25
CA ARG A 117 -15.62 -10.06 8.99
C ARG A 117 -14.40 -10.92 9.22
N CYS A 118 -13.56 -10.54 10.19
CA CYS A 118 -12.42 -11.36 10.58
C CYS A 118 -11.69 -10.79 11.82
N THR A 119 -10.76 -11.59 12.33
CA THR A 119 -9.92 -11.23 13.47
C THR A 119 -8.82 -10.23 13.08
N ALA A 120 -8.34 -9.45 14.05
CA ALA A 120 -7.20 -8.56 13.88
C ALA A 120 -5.94 -9.33 13.45
N GLU A 121 -5.73 -10.53 13.99
CA GLU A 121 -4.61 -11.39 13.63
C GLU A 121 -4.63 -11.78 12.14
N TYR A 122 -5.78 -12.25 11.65
CA TYR A 122 -5.94 -12.61 10.24
C TYR A 122 -5.73 -11.41 9.32
N ARG A 123 -6.25 -10.21 9.67
CA ARG A 123 -6.04 -8.98 8.90
C ARG A 123 -4.54 -8.64 8.80
N ARG A 124 -3.80 -8.80 9.91
CA ARG A 124 -2.36 -8.55 9.96
C ARG A 124 -1.58 -9.52 9.07
N GLN A 125 -1.99 -10.79 9.00
CA GLN A 125 -1.39 -11.77 8.10
C GLN A 125 -1.70 -11.44 6.63
N ILE A 126 -2.96 -11.16 6.31
CA ILE A 126 -3.42 -10.91 4.94
C ILE A 126 -2.79 -9.65 4.35
N VAL A 127 -2.62 -8.56 5.11
CA VAL A 127 -2.01 -7.34 4.57
C VAL A 127 -0.59 -7.58 4.09
N GLY A 128 0.21 -8.38 4.80
CA GLY A 128 1.56 -8.78 4.34
C GLY A 128 1.51 -9.57 3.03
N VAL A 129 0.58 -10.52 2.91
CA VAL A 129 0.39 -11.26 1.66
C VAL A 129 0.01 -10.34 0.50
N LEU A 130 -0.86 -9.35 0.74
CA LEU A 130 -1.28 -8.38 -0.28
C LEU A 130 -0.10 -7.50 -0.71
N VAL A 131 0.72 -7.01 0.23
CA VAL A 131 1.92 -6.22 -0.08
C VAL A 131 2.87 -7.03 -0.97
N LYS A 132 3.19 -8.27 -0.59
CA LYS A 132 4.06 -9.15 -1.39
C LYS A 132 3.53 -9.35 -2.82
N ARG A 133 2.24 -9.60 -2.97
CA ARG A 133 1.58 -9.78 -4.28
C ARG A 133 1.54 -8.49 -5.09
N ALA A 134 1.17 -7.37 -4.46
CA ALA A 134 1.12 -6.08 -5.14
C ALA A 134 2.51 -5.66 -5.62
N ALA A 135 3.56 -5.84 -4.81
CA ALA A 135 4.94 -5.55 -5.19
C ALA A 135 5.41 -6.38 -6.40
N ARG A 136 5.07 -7.68 -6.45
CA ARG A 136 5.37 -8.53 -7.63
C ARG A 136 4.68 -8.03 -8.90
N ILE A 137 3.40 -7.65 -8.80
CA ILE A 137 2.65 -7.13 -9.94
C ILE A 137 3.24 -5.80 -10.41
N ALA A 138 3.52 -4.89 -9.48
CA ALA A 138 4.14 -3.59 -9.78
C ALA A 138 5.51 -3.78 -10.45
N ALA A 139 6.36 -4.68 -9.92
CA ALA A 139 7.66 -5.01 -10.51
C ALA A 139 7.56 -5.57 -11.94
N THR A 140 6.62 -6.48 -12.18
CA THR A 140 6.38 -7.06 -13.50
C THR A 140 5.96 -5.99 -14.51
N ARG A 141 5.06 -5.10 -14.11
CA ARG A 141 4.60 -3.99 -14.95
C ARG A 141 5.72 -2.97 -15.23
N ALA A 142 6.52 -2.63 -14.21
CA ALA A 142 7.64 -1.69 -14.36
C ALA A 142 8.73 -2.19 -15.31
N LYS A 143 8.93 -3.51 -15.43
CA LYS A 143 9.87 -4.14 -16.39
C LYS A 143 9.37 -4.09 -17.82
N GLY A 144 8.06 -3.99 -18.05
CA GLY A 144 7.43 -3.95 -19.36
C GLY A 144 7.17 -2.54 -19.91
N ASN A 145 7.47 -1.53 -19.14
CA ASN A 145 7.24 -0.11 -19.48
C ASN A 145 8.53 0.55 -19.95
#